data_04346250f77789961aa7df85162b5fd2
#
_entry.id   04346250f77789961aa7df85162b5fd2
#
_cell.length_a   1.000
_cell.length_b   1.000
_cell.length_c   1.000
_cell.angle_alpha   90.00
_cell.angle_beta   90.00
_cell.angle_gamma   90.00
#
_symmetry.space_group_name_H-M   'P 1'
#
loop_
_entity.id
_entity.type
_entity.pdbx_description
1 polymer ?
#
loop_
_entity_poly.entity_id
_entity_poly.type
_entity_poly.pdbx_seq_one_letter_code
_entity_poly.pdbx_strand_id
1 'polypeptide(L)'
;IAYVGDECYFTKGLKVKNVKQTLKEFYPTFDSEKFDSLIEKYNLPINKNIINISRGMKVKLMFATVFSRDAKLLILDEATNGLDPVVREELMGELQKYIENGERSILFSTHMLSDLEEIADYITFIDNGRIILQKPKDEMLEEYMIIKGDYGNLTEQQKKYLIGVENKNYGFEALI
;
A
#
# COMPACT_ATOMS: atom_id res chain seq x y z
N ILE A 1 16.20 -6.38 1.08
CA ILE A 1 15.00 -5.70 1.61
C ILE A 1 15.04 -4.25 1.15
N ALA A 2 13.87 -3.70 0.79
CA ALA A 2 13.67 -2.28 0.54
C ALA A 2 12.51 -1.76 1.41
N TYR A 3 12.48 -0.45 1.69
CA TYR A 3 11.48 0.18 2.54
C TYR A 3 11.01 1.50 1.93
N VAL A 4 9.69 1.73 1.98
CA VAL A 4 9.06 3.00 1.67
C VAL A 4 8.10 3.33 2.82
N GLY A 5 8.36 4.42 3.51
CA GLY A 5 7.51 4.89 4.58
C GLY A 5 6.59 6.04 4.15
N ASP A 6 5.80 6.52 5.09
CA ASP A 6 4.91 7.68 4.94
C ASP A 6 5.69 8.97 4.59
N GLU A 7 6.86 9.15 5.19
CA GLU A 7 7.70 10.31 4.95
C GLU A 7 8.87 10.02 4.02
N CYS A 8 9.20 11.02 3.19
CA CYS A 8 10.34 10.95 2.31
C CYS A 8 11.66 11.05 3.09
N TYR A 9 12.46 10.01 3.04
CA TYR A 9 13.73 9.90 3.78
C TYR A 9 14.92 10.63 3.14
N PHE A 10 14.76 11.23 1.97
CA PHE A 10 15.84 11.99 1.35
C PHE A 10 16.10 13.31 2.05
N THR A 11 17.37 13.67 2.23
CA THR A 11 17.78 14.86 2.94
C THR A 11 17.34 16.15 2.25
N LYS A 12 16.99 17.14 3.06
CA LYS A 12 16.67 18.51 2.61
C LYS A 12 17.89 19.09 1.87
N GLY A 13 17.73 19.53 0.64
CA GLY A 13 18.82 20.09 -0.17
C GLY A 13 19.33 19.17 -1.27
N LEU A 14 19.01 17.88 -1.24
CA LEU A 14 19.31 16.96 -2.33
C LEU A 14 18.41 17.26 -3.53
N LYS A 15 18.96 17.29 -4.74
CA LYS A 15 18.19 17.36 -5.98
C LYS A 15 17.84 15.97 -6.44
N VAL A 16 16.71 15.82 -7.17
CA VAL A 16 16.26 14.52 -7.70
C VAL A 16 17.39 13.81 -8.48
N LYS A 17 18.11 14.52 -9.35
CA LYS A 17 19.24 13.96 -10.11
C LYS A 17 20.38 13.40 -9.29
N ASN A 18 20.59 13.90 -8.05
CA ASN A 18 21.67 13.44 -7.19
C ASN A 18 21.35 12.12 -6.49
N VAL A 19 20.05 11.73 -6.39
CA VAL A 19 19.63 10.47 -5.79
C VAL A 19 20.28 9.28 -6.49
N LYS A 20 20.30 9.30 -7.82
CA LYS A 20 20.92 8.25 -8.65
C LYS A 20 22.38 8.00 -8.27
N GLN A 21 23.17 9.08 -8.12
CA GLN A 21 24.59 8.95 -7.78
C GLN A 21 24.76 8.34 -6.38
N THR A 22 24.00 8.80 -5.42
CA THR A 22 24.00 8.25 -4.05
C THR A 22 23.66 6.76 -4.04
N LEU A 23 22.61 6.36 -4.78
CA LEU A 23 22.18 4.96 -4.82
C LEU A 23 23.22 4.04 -5.45
N LYS A 24 23.93 4.48 -6.49
CA LYS A 24 25.04 3.74 -7.10
C LYS A 24 26.18 3.45 -6.12
N GLU A 25 26.44 4.36 -5.21
CA GLU A 25 27.52 4.22 -4.23
C GLU A 25 27.16 3.21 -3.13
N PHE A 26 25.87 3.17 -2.72
CA PHE A 26 25.42 2.34 -1.61
C PHE A 26 24.87 0.96 -2.02
N TYR A 27 24.41 0.80 -3.25
CA TYR A 27 23.74 -0.42 -3.72
C TYR A 27 24.42 -0.97 -4.99
N PRO A 28 25.25 -2.00 -4.89
CA PRO A 28 25.94 -2.61 -6.04
C PRO A 28 24.98 -3.13 -7.14
N THR A 29 23.76 -3.55 -6.74
CA THR A 29 22.72 -4.08 -7.64
C THR A 29 21.76 -3.00 -8.14
N PHE A 30 22.09 -1.71 -7.98
CA PHE A 30 21.24 -0.62 -8.42
C PHE A 30 21.21 -0.49 -9.95
N ASP A 31 20.03 -0.66 -10.52
CA ASP A 31 19.78 -0.50 -11.95
C ASP A 31 19.52 0.97 -12.29
N SER A 32 20.54 1.59 -12.87
CA SER A 32 20.52 3.00 -13.25
C SER A 32 19.62 3.31 -14.43
N GLU A 33 19.47 2.37 -15.39
CA GLU A 33 18.65 2.55 -16.58
C GLU A 33 17.17 2.47 -16.18
N LYS A 34 16.82 1.49 -15.37
CA LYS A 34 15.48 1.37 -14.79
C LYS A 34 15.11 2.60 -13.98
N PHE A 35 16.03 3.12 -13.16
CA PHE A 35 15.78 4.35 -12.39
C PHE A 35 15.48 5.54 -13.31
N ASP A 36 16.31 5.76 -14.36
CA ASP A 36 16.09 6.85 -15.32
C ASP A 36 14.74 6.72 -16.02
N SER A 37 14.37 5.52 -16.46
CA SER A 37 13.08 5.23 -17.07
C SER A 37 11.91 5.55 -16.13
N LEU A 38 12.02 5.21 -14.84
CA LEU A 38 10.98 5.53 -13.84
C LEU A 38 10.91 7.04 -13.56
N ILE A 39 12.05 7.74 -13.50
CA ILE A 39 12.08 9.20 -13.34
C ILE A 39 11.36 9.89 -14.50
N GLU A 40 11.60 9.42 -15.74
CA GLU A 40 10.92 9.94 -16.94
C GLU A 40 9.42 9.60 -16.90
N LYS A 41 9.06 8.34 -16.68
CA LYS A 41 7.67 7.88 -16.58
C LYS A 41 6.85 8.67 -15.55
N TYR A 42 7.43 8.97 -14.40
CA TYR A 42 6.78 9.72 -13.33
C TYR A 42 6.85 11.23 -13.52
N ASN A 43 7.46 11.73 -14.61
CA ASN A 43 7.67 13.16 -14.89
C ASN A 43 8.32 13.91 -13.72
N LEU A 44 9.33 13.32 -13.08
CA LEU A 44 9.98 13.92 -11.93
C LEU A 44 10.96 15.01 -12.34
N PRO A 45 10.91 16.21 -11.72
CA PRO A 45 11.73 17.35 -12.09
C PRO A 45 13.17 17.20 -11.58
N ILE A 46 14.06 16.63 -12.38
CA ILE A 46 15.42 16.23 -12.00
C ILE A 46 16.29 17.34 -11.41
N ASN A 47 16.05 18.59 -11.77
CA ASN A 47 16.85 19.74 -11.30
C ASN A 47 16.29 20.41 -10.03
N LYS A 48 15.08 20.04 -9.59
CA LYS A 48 14.48 20.58 -8.37
C LYS A 48 15.03 19.89 -7.12
N ASN A 49 15.10 20.64 -6.03
CA ASN A 49 15.35 20.09 -4.70
C ASN A 49 14.14 19.25 -4.29
N ILE A 50 14.40 18.11 -3.63
CA ILE A 50 13.35 17.16 -3.21
C ILE A 50 12.36 17.81 -2.24
N ILE A 51 12.80 18.76 -1.42
CA ILE A 51 11.89 19.49 -0.53
C ILE A 51 10.82 20.28 -1.29
N ASN A 52 11.09 20.71 -2.52
CA ASN A 52 10.24 21.59 -3.34
C ASN A 52 9.36 20.84 -4.34
N ILE A 53 9.33 19.51 -4.30
CA ILE A 53 8.41 18.70 -5.10
C ILE A 53 7.20 18.26 -4.24
N SER A 54 6.07 17.96 -4.89
CA SER A 54 4.85 17.54 -4.20
C SER A 54 5.03 16.24 -3.42
N ARG A 55 4.12 15.95 -2.48
CA ARG A 55 4.11 14.68 -1.73
C ARG A 55 4.06 13.49 -2.69
N GLY A 56 3.15 13.49 -3.66
CA GLY A 56 3.05 12.42 -4.65
C GLY A 56 4.34 12.22 -5.45
N MET A 57 5.01 13.30 -5.85
CA MET A 57 6.32 13.22 -6.51
C MET A 57 7.42 12.64 -5.60
N LYS A 58 7.39 12.95 -4.29
CA LYS A 58 8.32 12.36 -3.32
C LYS A 58 8.11 10.85 -3.19
N VAL A 59 6.86 10.43 -3.09
CA VAL A 59 6.51 9.00 -3.02
C VAL A 59 6.93 8.31 -4.32
N LYS A 60 6.63 8.85 -5.50
CA LYS A 60 7.09 8.31 -6.79
C LYS A 60 8.62 8.20 -6.85
N LEU A 61 9.36 9.17 -6.31
CA LEU A 61 10.82 9.10 -6.24
C LEU A 61 11.30 7.95 -5.33
N MET A 62 10.66 7.75 -4.17
CA MET A 62 10.96 6.62 -3.28
C MET A 62 10.69 5.29 -3.97
N PHE A 63 9.55 5.16 -4.67
CA PHE A 63 9.25 3.97 -5.46
C PHE A 63 10.24 3.73 -6.60
N ALA A 64 10.62 4.77 -7.36
CA ALA A 64 11.68 4.66 -8.37
C ALA A 64 12.99 4.12 -7.77
N THR A 65 13.32 4.54 -6.56
CA THR A 65 14.50 4.06 -5.82
C THR A 65 14.44 2.58 -5.50
N VAL A 66 13.32 2.10 -4.97
CA VAL A 66 13.19 0.70 -4.51
C VAL A 66 12.98 -0.26 -5.66
N PHE A 67 12.25 0.13 -6.71
CA PHE A 67 12.05 -0.69 -7.90
C PHE A 67 13.32 -0.84 -8.75
N SER A 68 14.26 0.12 -8.65
CA SER A 68 15.56 0.05 -9.32
C SER A 68 16.61 -0.75 -8.53
N ARG A 69 16.19 -1.47 -7.49
CA ARG A 69 17.04 -2.34 -6.68
C ARG A 69 16.54 -3.77 -6.77
N ASP A 70 17.44 -4.74 -6.69
CA ASP A 70 17.05 -6.15 -6.63
C ASP A 70 16.68 -6.56 -5.19
N ALA A 71 15.58 -6.00 -4.68
CA ALA A 71 15.04 -6.35 -3.38
C ALA A 71 14.01 -7.47 -3.52
N LYS A 72 14.14 -8.53 -2.71
CA LYS A 72 13.17 -9.64 -2.67
C LYS A 72 11.98 -9.35 -1.76
N LEU A 73 12.13 -8.46 -0.79
CA LEU A 73 11.07 -8.01 0.11
C LEU A 73 11.00 -6.49 0.08
N LEU A 74 9.83 -5.97 -0.23
CA LEU A 74 9.48 -4.57 -0.13
C LEU A 74 8.56 -4.37 1.09
N ILE A 75 8.93 -3.45 1.97
CA ILE A 75 8.11 -3.06 3.13
C ILE A 75 7.56 -1.67 2.84
N LEU A 76 6.23 -1.56 2.85
CA LEU A 76 5.48 -0.32 2.65
C LEU A 76 4.74 0.03 3.93
N ASP A 77 5.10 1.15 4.53
CA ASP A 77 4.48 1.61 5.77
C ASP A 77 3.68 2.88 5.52
N GLU A 78 2.35 2.73 5.36
CA GLU A 78 1.43 3.82 5.02
C GLU A 78 1.86 4.61 3.76
N ALA A 79 2.59 3.98 2.85
CA ALA A 79 3.30 4.64 1.76
C ALA A 79 2.36 5.31 0.74
N THR A 80 1.11 4.85 0.62
CA THR A 80 0.10 5.40 -0.29
C THR A 80 -0.86 6.38 0.37
N ASN A 81 -0.72 6.59 1.68
CA ASN A 81 -1.58 7.46 2.45
C ASN A 81 -1.55 8.91 1.96
N GLY A 82 -2.74 9.53 1.81
CA GLY A 82 -2.89 10.92 1.39
C GLY A 82 -2.37 11.23 -0.03
N LEU A 83 -2.19 10.23 -0.87
CA LEU A 83 -1.96 10.41 -2.30
C LEU A 83 -3.26 10.72 -3.04
N ASP A 84 -3.13 11.45 -4.14
CA ASP A 84 -4.17 11.58 -5.14
C ASP A 84 -4.57 10.19 -5.69
N PRO A 85 -5.87 9.91 -5.92
CA PRO A 85 -6.34 8.61 -6.38
C PRO A 85 -5.64 8.10 -7.66
N VAL A 86 -5.36 9.00 -8.62
CA VAL A 86 -4.69 8.62 -9.88
C VAL A 86 -3.25 8.19 -9.62
N VAL A 87 -2.52 8.92 -8.78
CA VAL A 87 -1.15 8.57 -8.40
C VAL A 87 -1.11 7.24 -7.64
N ARG A 88 -2.10 7.02 -6.77
CA ARG A 88 -2.22 5.78 -6.00
C ARG A 88 -2.48 4.58 -6.90
N GLU A 89 -3.45 4.65 -7.82
CA GLU A 89 -3.75 3.60 -8.79
C GLU A 89 -2.52 3.26 -9.65
N GLU A 90 -1.79 4.28 -10.12
CA GLU A 90 -0.55 4.07 -10.86
C GLU A 90 0.49 3.26 -10.06
N LEU A 91 0.67 3.61 -8.77
CA LEU A 91 1.62 2.91 -7.90
C LEU A 91 1.16 1.49 -7.53
N MET A 92 -0.14 1.27 -7.33
CA MET A 92 -0.71 -0.06 -7.10
C MET A 92 -0.45 -0.98 -8.30
N GLY A 93 -0.65 -0.51 -9.53
CA GLY A 93 -0.30 -1.26 -10.73
C GLY A 93 1.19 -1.58 -10.87
N GLU A 94 2.10 -0.71 -10.37
CA GLU A 94 3.53 -1.02 -10.33
C GLU A 94 3.87 -2.07 -9.25
N LEU A 95 3.17 -2.06 -8.12
CA LEU A 95 3.33 -3.05 -7.06
C LEU A 95 2.86 -4.44 -7.51
N GLN A 96 1.74 -4.54 -8.23
CA GLN A 96 1.29 -5.79 -8.82
C GLN A 96 2.35 -6.38 -9.76
N LYS A 97 2.90 -5.57 -10.67
CA LYS A 97 4.00 -6.01 -11.56
C LYS A 97 5.26 -6.42 -10.81
N TYR A 98 5.50 -5.80 -9.65
CA TYR A 98 6.69 -6.12 -8.84
C TYR A 98 6.64 -7.53 -8.28
N ILE A 99 5.46 -8.07 -7.97
CA ILE A 99 5.25 -9.42 -7.42
C ILE A 99 4.83 -10.46 -8.45
N GLU A 100 4.49 -10.06 -9.68
CA GLU A 100 3.87 -10.89 -10.71
C GLU A 100 4.62 -12.21 -10.99
N ASN A 101 5.94 -12.19 -10.91
CA ASN A 101 6.76 -13.40 -11.17
C ASN A 101 6.88 -14.34 -9.96
N GLY A 102 6.27 -14.04 -8.82
CA GLY A 102 6.31 -14.85 -7.59
C GLY A 102 7.67 -14.89 -6.87
N GLU A 103 8.69 -14.18 -7.36
CA GLU A 103 10.02 -14.18 -6.75
C GLU A 103 10.19 -13.10 -5.67
N ARG A 104 9.22 -12.20 -5.54
CA ARG A 104 9.25 -11.04 -4.65
C ARG A 104 8.01 -10.99 -3.79
N SER A 105 8.14 -10.35 -2.65
CA SER A 105 7.04 -10.19 -1.69
C SER A 105 6.93 -8.74 -1.24
N ILE A 106 5.73 -8.35 -0.86
CA ILE A 106 5.42 -7.04 -0.29
C ILE A 106 4.81 -7.25 1.09
N LEU A 107 5.33 -6.57 2.10
CA LEU A 107 4.66 -6.36 3.37
C LEU A 107 4.11 -4.94 3.38
N PHE A 108 2.80 -4.81 3.42
CA PHE A 108 2.12 -3.54 3.24
C PHE A 108 1.25 -3.20 4.45
N SER A 109 1.54 -2.10 5.15
CA SER A 109 0.63 -1.54 6.15
C SER A 109 -0.24 -0.45 5.51
N THR A 110 -1.54 -0.53 5.71
CA THR A 110 -2.51 0.46 5.24
C THR A 110 -3.77 0.42 6.09
N HIS A 111 -4.45 1.54 6.23
CA HIS A 111 -5.80 1.62 6.76
C HIS A 111 -6.87 1.67 5.65
N MET A 112 -6.46 1.58 4.38
CA MET A 112 -7.35 1.65 3.23
C MET A 112 -7.64 0.24 2.70
N LEU A 113 -8.85 -0.24 2.94
CA LEU A 113 -9.27 -1.60 2.57
C LEU A 113 -9.16 -1.87 1.07
N SER A 114 -9.42 -0.85 0.23
CA SER A 114 -9.30 -0.97 -1.23
C SER A 114 -7.90 -1.40 -1.70
N ASP A 115 -6.82 -0.97 -1.00
CA ASP A 115 -5.46 -1.41 -1.34
C ASP A 115 -5.27 -2.90 -1.07
N LEU A 116 -5.87 -3.41 0.03
CA LEU A 116 -5.80 -4.82 0.38
C LEU A 116 -6.60 -5.69 -0.60
N GLU A 117 -7.77 -5.22 -1.02
CA GLU A 117 -8.60 -5.93 -2.01
C GLU A 117 -7.83 -6.12 -3.33
N GLU A 118 -7.05 -5.12 -3.73
CA GLU A 118 -6.37 -5.09 -5.02
C GLU A 118 -5.11 -5.97 -5.06
N ILE A 119 -4.30 -5.99 -3.98
CA ILE A 119 -2.95 -6.59 -4.06
C ILE A 119 -2.68 -7.69 -3.03
N ALA A 120 -3.45 -7.78 -1.93
CA ALA A 120 -3.11 -8.68 -0.84
C ALA A 120 -3.51 -10.14 -1.14
N ASP A 121 -2.61 -11.08 -0.87
CA ASP A 121 -2.91 -12.52 -0.79
C ASP A 121 -3.29 -12.91 0.65
N TYR A 122 -2.66 -12.28 1.65
CA TYR A 122 -2.88 -12.50 3.08
C TYR A 122 -3.21 -11.19 3.77
N ILE A 123 -4.14 -11.24 4.70
CA ILE A 123 -4.55 -10.08 5.51
C ILE A 123 -4.30 -10.38 6.98
N THR A 124 -3.70 -9.41 7.68
CA THR A 124 -3.49 -9.44 9.12
C THR A 124 -4.12 -8.20 9.73
N PHE A 125 -5.09 -8.38 10.62
CA PHE A 125 -5.66 -7.29 11.41
C PHE A 125 -4.96 -7.20 12.76
N ILE A 126 -4.53 -5.98 13.09
CA ILE A 126 -3.87 -5.66 14.35
C ILE A 126 -4.71 -4.62 15.08
N ASP A 127 -5.02 -4.88 16.35
CA ASP A 127 -5.65 -3.92 17.24
C ASP A 127 -4.98 -3.95 18.62
N ASN A 128 -4.72 -2.78 19.19
CA ASN A 128 -4.07 -2.61 20.49
C ASN A 128 -2.80 -3.46 20.67
N GLY A 129 -1.99 -3.58 19.59
CA GLY A 129 -0.74 -4.35 19.60
C GLY A 129 -0.90 -5.88 19.58
N ARG A 130 -2.10 -6.37 19.27
CA ARG A 130 -2.39 -7.80 19.14
C ARG A 130 -2.91 -8.12 17.74
N ILE A 131 -2.47 -9.27 17.23
CA ILE A 131 -3.06 -9.82 16.00
C ILE A 131 -4.44 -10.39 16.38
N ILE A 132 -5.49 -9.84 15.75
CA ILE A 132 -6.87 -10.28 15.94
C ILE A 132 -7.22 -11.37 14.92
N LEU A 133 -6.79 -11.17 13.68
CA LEU A 133 -7.08 -12.07 12.57
C LEU A 133 -5.86 -12.12 11.64
N GLN A 134 -5.53 -13.31 11.16
CA GLN A 134 -4.54 -13.51 10.10
C GLN A 134 -5.00 -14.67 9.22
N LYS A 135 -5.37 -14.36 7.97
CA LYS A 135 -5.89 -15.34 7.00
C LYS A 135 -5.55 -14.99 5.56
N PRO A 136 -5.57 -15.96 4.64
CA PRO A 136 -5.68 -15.69 3.22
C PRO A 136 -6.91 -14.82 2.93
N LYS A 137 -6.77 -13.87 2.02
CA LYS A 137 -7.88 -12.96 1.66
C LYS A 137 -9.10 -13.73 1.16
N ASP A 138 -8.89 -14.73 0.31
CA ASP A 138 -9.99 -15.51 -0.28
C ASP A 138 -10.78 -16.28 0.78
N GLU A 139 -10.12 -16.91 1.75
CA GLU A 139 -10.77 -17.56 2.88
C GLU A 139 -11.59 -16.57 3.73
N MET A 140 -11.06 -15.36 3.92
CA MET A 140 -11.78 -14.33 4.67
C MET A 140 -13.04 -13.89 3.94
N LEU A 141 -12.99 -13.73 2.61
CA LEU A 141 -14.14 -13.36 1.79
C LEU A 141 -15.20 -14.45 1.71
N GLU A 142 -14.81 -15.72 1.86
CA GLU A 142 -15.75 -16.86 1.91
C GLU A 142 -16.40 -17.02 3.28
N GLU A 143 -15.67 -16.70 4.37
CA GLU A 143 -16.16 -16.90 5.73
C GLU A 143 -17.04 -15.76 6.26
N TYR A 144 -16.88 -14.54 5.74
CA TYR A 144 -17.58 -13.36 6.26
C TYR A 144 -18.40 -12.67 5.16
N MET A 145 -19.66 -12.39 5.49
CA MET A 145 -20.57 -11.63 4.62
C MET A 145 -21.15 -10.42 5.37
N ILE A 146 -21.37 -9.34 4.65
CA ILE A 146 -22.11 -8.18 5.19
C ILE A 146 -23.59 -8.40 4.94
N ILE A 147 -24.37 -8.43 6.02
CA ILE A 147 -25.82 -8.46 5.95
C ILE A 147 -26.36 -7.04 6.22
N LYS A 148 -27.34 -6.64 5.41
CA LYS A 148 -28.07 -5.38 5.56
C LYS A 148 -29.57 -5.65 5.61
N GLY A 149 -30.27 -4.94 6.47
CA GLY A 149 -31.73 -5.12 6.56
C GLY A 149 -32.36 -4.39 7.74
N ASP A 150 -33.59 -4.77 8.06
CA ASP A 150 -34.29 -4.28 9.25
C ASP A 150 -34.03 -5.22 10.42
N TYR A 151 -33.40 -4.71 11.46
CA TYR A 151 -33.04 -5.45 12.66
C TYR A 151 -34.28 -6.04 13.40
N GLY A 152 -35.45 -5.38 13.27
CA GLY A 152 -36.72 -5.84 13.85
C GLY A 152 -37.25 -7.12 13.22
N ASN A 153 -36.87 -7.42 11.98
CA ASN A 153 -37.33 -8.62 11.26
C ASN A 153 -36.48 -9.86 11.55
N LEU A 154 -35.40 -9.73 12.34
CA LEU A 154 -34.51 -10.84 12.72
C LEU A 154 -35.03 -11.58 13.94
N THR A 155 -34.98 -12.91 13.89
CA THR A 155 -35.21 -13.76 15.07
C THR A 155 -34.06 -13.66 16.06
N GLU A 156 -34.32 -13.96 17.35
CA GLU A 156 -33.28 -13.97 18.39
C GLU A 156 -32.14 -14.98 18.08
N GLN A 157 -32.42 -16.05 17.34
CA GLN A 157 -31.39 -16.98 16.88
C GLN A 157 -30.47 -16.34 15.82
N GLN A 158 -31.04 -15.62 14.86
CA GLN A 158 -30.26 -14.93 13.81
C GLN A 158 -29.38 -13.85 14.38
N LYS A 159 -29.89 -13.06 15.33
CA LYS A 159 -29.13 -11.98 16.00
C LYS A 159 -27.85 -12.48 16.68
N LYS A 160 -27.81 -13.74 17.14
CA LYS A 160 -26.62 -14.32 17.80
C LYS A 160 -25.42 -14.53 16.88
N TYR A 161 -25.67 -14.63 15.57
CA TYR A 161 -24.59 -14.81 14.57
C TYR A 161 -24.05 -13.50 14.06
N LEU A 162 -24.68 -12.36 14.41
CA LEU A 162 -24.24 -11.06 13.92
C LEU A 162 -23.04 -10.56 14.71
N ILE A 163 -22.06 -10.08 13.99
CA ILE A 163 -20.84 -9.48 14.51
C ILE A 163 -20.81 -7.99 14.13
N GLY A 164 -20.55 -7.11 15.09
CA GLY A 164 -20.34 -5.68 14.81
C GLY A 164 -21.57 -4.98 14.25
N VAL A 165 -22.74 -5.17 14.87
CA VAL A 165 -24.00 -4.55 14.40
C VAL A 165 -23.93 -3.03 14.45
N GLU A 166 -24.06 -2.39 13.28
CA GLU A 166 -24.16 -0.95 13.14
C GLU A 166 -25.56 -0.53 12.69
N ASN A 167 -26.18 0.39 13.44
CA ASN A 167 -27.46 1.00 13.03
C ASN A 167 -27.23 2.07 11.96
N LYS A 168 -27.96 1.96 10.87
CA LYS A 168 -27.99 2.91 9.75
C LYS A 168 -29.39 3.52 9.59
N ASN A 169 -29.49 4.61 8.82
CA ASN A 169 -30.78 5.25 8.56
C ASN A 169 -31.79 4.36 7.83
N TYR A 170 -31.32 3.32 7.17
CA TYR A 170 -32.13 2.35 6.40
C TYR A 170 -32.26 0.97 7.09
N GLY A 171 -31.81 0.84 8.34
CA GLY A 171 -31.82 -0.42 9.06
C GLY A 171 -30.49 -0.72 9.77
N PHE A 172 -29.91 -1.90 9.57
CA PHE A 172 -28.63 -2.27 10.15
C PHE A 172 -27.67 -2.86 9.11
N GLU A 173 -26.38 -2.82 9.43
CA GLU A 173 -25.32 -3.58 8.79
C GLU A 173 -24.61 -4.42 9.87
N ALA A 174 -24.27 -5.66 9.53
CA ALA A 174 -23.49 -6.54 10.40
C ALA A 174 -22.72 -7.57 9.57
N LEU A 175 -21.68 -8.15 10.14
CA LEU A 175 -21.00 -9.32 9.62
C LEU A 175 -21.69 -10.60 10.11
N ILE A 176 -21.64 -11.66 9.27
CA ILE A 176 -21.99 -13.01 9.63
C ILE A 176 -20.90 -13.96 9.19
#